data_0189a73f64ddb7d0ccdc595046fa02ad
#
_entry.id   0189a73f64ddb7d0ccdc595046fa02ad
#
_cell.length_a   1.000
_cell.length_b   1.000
_cell.length_c   1.000
_cell.angle_alpha   90.00
_cell.angle_beta   90.00
_cell.angle_gamma   90.00
#
_symmetry.space_group_name_H-M   'P 1'
#
loop_
_entity.id
_entity.type
_entity.pdbx_description
1 polymer ?
#
loop_
_entity_poly.entity_id
_entity_poly.type
_entity_poly.pdbx_seq_one_letter_code
_entity_poly.pdbx_strand_id
1 'polypeptide(L)'
;WLNKVCVISSSIPQMPSKVLPRIFDAVSEALYSEKKLRIEYTNMNGKTTSAVVSPLALVQQDVRLYLICQFDHFDNVVHLALHRFKKAEVTSFDAHRPEDFDLQSYIHDRHFNYSNGEWVHWILEFKSDVTAKNLEETPFNTSQKLTRKEDGTWHLEVDIQDSRMLDGWVAMWKNDAQ
;
A
#
# COMPACT_ATOMS: atom_id res chain seq x y z
N TRP A 1 -23.35 7.09 -14.50
CA TRP A 1 -22.76 6.13 -13.55
C TRP A 1 -21.63 6.79 -12.72
N LEU A 2 -20.65 7.44 -13.37
CA LEU A 2 -19.50 8.06 -12.70
C LEU A 2 -19.86 9.07 -11.60
N ASN A 3 -21.01 9.72 -11.71
CA ASN A 3 -21.51 10.68 -10.70
C ASN A 3 -22.31 10.01 -9.57
N LYS A 4 -22.44 8.68 -9.58
CA LYS A 4 -23.25 7.93 -8.61
C LYS A 4 -22.42 7.01 -7.72
N VAL A 5 -21.14 6.82 -8.02
CA VAL A 5 -20.23 5.96 -7.28
C VAL A 5 -18.94 6.72 -7.00
N CYS A 6 -18.51 6.76 -5.74
CA CYS A 6 -17.27 7.35 -5.29
C CYS A 6 -16.61 6.43 -4.26
N VAL A 7 -15.31 6.27 -4.37
CA VAL A 7 -14.49 5.62 -3.34
C VAL A 7 -13.88 6.72 -2.49
N ILE A 8 -14.17 6.70 -1.20
CA ILE A 8 -13.64 7.67 -0.23
C ILE A 8 -12.51 6.97 0.52
N SER A 9 -11.32 7.59 0.53
CA SER A 9 -10.20 7.12 1.36
C SER A 9 -10.52 7.35 2.83
N SER A 10 -10.10 6.42 3.69
CA SER A 10 -10.16 6.56 5.16
C SER A 10 -9.06 7.47 5.72
N SER A 11 -8.07 7.86 4.91
CA SER A 11 -7.01 8.78 5.31
C SER A 11 -7.47 10.24 5.26
N ILE A 12 -6.68 11.13 5.89
CA ILE A 12 -6.90 12.59 5.80
C ILE A 12 -6.87 13.00 4.33
N PRO A 13 -7.89 13.72 3.83
CA PRO A 13 -7.95 14.14 2.43
C PRO A 13 -6.70 14.91 2.01
N GLN A 14 -6.04 14.45 0.97
CA GLN A 14 -4.86 15.08 0.37
C GLN A 14 -5.13 15.34 -1.11
N MET A 15 -4.46 16.34 -1.68
CA MET A 15 -4.50 16.55 -3.12
C MET A 15 -3.73 15.44 -3.84
N PRO A 16 -4.26 14.93 -4.97
CA PRO A 16 -3.55 13.93 -5.77
C PRO A 16 -2.16 14.40 -6.19
N SER A 17 -1.21 13.50 -6.14
CA SER A 17 0.13 13.75 -6.67
C SER A 17 0.07 13.91 -8.20
N LYS A 18 0.78 14.91 -8.72
CA LYS A 18 0.74 15.24 -10.15
C LYS A 18 1.63 14.27 -10.94
N VAL A 19 1.01 13.33 -11.63
CA VAL A 19 1.69 12.45 -12.57
C VAL A 19 1.56 13.01 -13.98
N LEU A 20 2.68 13.11 -14.70
CA LEU A 20 2.65 13.54 -16.10
C LEU A 20 1.97 12.49 -16.97
N PRO A 21 0.98 12.83 -17.83
CA PRO A 21 0.27 11.85 -18.67
C PRO A 21 1.22 10.92 -19.43
N ARG A 22 2.26 11.46 -20.06
CA ARG A 22 3.26 10.67 -20.80
C ARG A 22 3.97 9.60 -19.96
N ILE A 23 4.13 9.85 -18.65
CA ILE A 23 4.72 8.86 -17.72
C ILE A 23 3.71 7.74 -17.45
N PHE A 24 2.47 8.10 -17.18
CA PHE A 24 1.39 7.14 -16.98
C PHE A 24 1.18 6.26 -18.22
N ASP A 25 1.14 6.85 -19.41
CA ASP A 25 0.97 6.17 -20.67
C ASP A 25 2.12 5.18 -20.92
N ALA A 26 3.38 5.61 -20.77
CA ALA A 26 4.54 4.75 -20.96
C ALA A 26 4.58 3.57 -19.95
N VAL A 27 4.23 3.83 -18.69
CA VAL A 27 4.17 2.78 -17.66
C VAL A 27 3.06 1.77 -17.98
N SER A 28 1.87 2.28 -18.35
CA SER A 28 0.73 1.42 -18.70
C SER A 28 1.02 0.58 -19.96
N GLU A 29 1.63 1.16 -20.98
CA GLU A 29 2.04 0.45 -22.17
C GLU A 29 3.08 -0.63 -21.87
N ALA A 30 4.10 -0.31 -21.06
CA ALA A 30 5.14 -1.26 -20.67
C ALA A 30 4.57 -2.45 -19.90
N LEU A 31 3.62 -2.21 -18.98
CA LEU A 31 2.91 -3.26 -18.25
C LEU A 31 2.05 -4.12 -19.16
N TYR A 32 1.30 -3.51 -20.07
CA TYR A 32 0.41 -4.21 -20.99
C TYR A 32 1.17 -5.05 -22.02
N SER A 33 2.28 -4.51 -22.55
CA SER A 33 3.11 -5.18 -23.57
C SER A 33 4.21 -6.06 -22.99
N GLU A 34 4.30 -6.16 -21.66
CA GLU A 34 5.32 -6.92 -20.92
C GLU A 34 6.76 -6.54 -21.35
N LYS A 35 7.00 -5.24 -21.53
CA LYS A 35 8.31 -4.70 -21.94
C LYS A 35 9.00 -3.98 -20.78
N LYS A 36 10.35 -3.99 -20.84
CA LYS A 36 11.16 -3.19 -19.93
C LYS A 36 10.95 -1.70 -20.18
N LEU A 37 11.09 -0.92 -19.11
CA LEU A 37 10.95 0.52 -19.10
C LEU A 37 12.28 1.18 -18.76
N ARG A 38 12.75 2.09 -19.61
CA ARG A 38 13.86 2.99 -19.27
C ARG A 38 13.30 4.17 -18.51
N ILE A 39 13.86 4.46 -17.33
CA ILE A 39 13.37 5.50 -16.45
C ILE A 39 14.45 6.49 -16.05
N GLU A 40 14.04 7.71 -15.77
CA GLU A 40 14.78 8.69 -14.98
C GLU A 40 13.92 9.03 -13.75
N TYR A 41 14.40 8.68 -12.57
CA TYR A 41 13.65 8.73 -11.31
C TYR A 41 14.41 9.51 -10.25
N THR A 42 13.70 10.42 -9.56
CA THR A 42 14.27 11.17 -8.43
C THR A 42 13.72 10.62 -7.13
N ASN A 43 14.57 10.10 -6.26
CA ASN A 43 14.15 9.56 -4.97
C ASN A 43 13.81 10.65 -3.94
N MET A 44 13.37 10.24 -2.73
CA MET A 44 13.01 11.19 -1.65
C MET A 44 14.17 12.10 -1.21
N ASN A 45 15.41 11.63 -1.37
CA ASN A 45 16.61 12.38 -0.98
C ASN A 45 17.10 13.33 -2.11
N GLY A 46 16.32 13.47 -3.18
CA GLY A 46 16.65 14.32 -4.31
C GLY A 46 17.66 13.74 -5.30
N LYS A 47 18.14 12.50 -5.08
CA LYS A 47 19.06 11.83 -6.01
C LYS A 47 18.29 11.34 -7.23
N THR A 48 18.74 11.75 -8.41
CA THR A 48 18.21 11.28 -9.70
C THR A 48 19.05 10.13 -10.22
N THR A 49 18.38 9.07 -10.67
CA THR A 49 18.99 7.86 -11.22
C THR A 49 18.32 7.52 -12.54
N SER A 50 19.13 7.17 -13.54
CA SER A 50 18.67 6.57 -14.81
C SER A 50 18.88 5.08 -14.74
N ALA A 51 17.84 4.31 -15.07
CA ALA A 51 17.89 2.85 -15.00
C ALA A 51 16.91 2.21 -16.01
N VAL A 52 17.07 0.90 -16.18
CA VAL A 52 16.10 0.04 -16.86
C VAL A 52 15.45 -0.83 -15.80
N VAL A 53 14.13 -0.94 -15.85
CA VAL A 53 13.34 -1.75 -14.92
C VAL A 53 12.39 -2.67 -15.66
N SER A 54 12.06 -3.79 -15.05
CA SER A 54 10.96 -4.67 -15.43
C SER A 54 9.71 -4.28 -14.66
N PRO A 55 8.69 -3.69 -15.30
CA PRO A 55 7.43 -3.35 -14.64
C PRO A 55 6.67 -4.63 -14.26
N LEU A 56 6.12 -4.69 -13.05
CA LEU A 56 5.41 -5.86 -12.53
C LEU A 56 3.94 -5.56 -12.24
N ALA A 57 3.64 -4.39 -11.67
CA ALA A 57 2.28 -3.95 -11.36
C ALA A 57 2.19 -2.44 -11.14
N LEU A 58 0.98 -1.91 -11.26
CA LEU A 58 0.63 -0.54 -10.88
C LEU A 58 -0.31 -0.59 -9.68
N VAL A 59 0.01 0.14 -8.62
CA VAL A 59 -0.77 0.19 -7.38
C VAL A 59 -1.12 1.63 -7.05
N GLN A 60 -2.38 1.85 -6.69
CA GLN A 60 -2.81 3.10 -6.11
C GLN A 60 -2.97 2.94 -4.60
N GLN A 61 -2.28 3.79 -3.84
CA GLN A 61 -2.48 3.95 -2.41
C GLN A 61 -2.94 5.39 -2.16
N ASP A 62 -4.16 5.53 -1.67
CA ASP A 62 -4.82 6.83 -1.51
C ASP A 62 -4.71 7.70 -2.77
N VAL A 63 -3.97 8.80 -2.71
CA VAL A 63 -3.80 9.79 -3.79
C VAL A 63 -2.52 9.58 -4.61
N ARG A 64 -1.79 8.49 -4.39
CA ARG A 64 -0.50 8.23 -5.04
C ARG A 64 -0.54 6.95 -5.86
N LEU A 65 0.09 7.01 -7.03
CA LEU A 65 0.33 5.85 -7.88
C LEU A 65 1.79 5.39 -7.74
N TYR A 66 1.97 4.07 -7.66
CA TYR A 66 3.27 3.41 -7.54
C TYR A 66 3.43 2.35 -8.62
N LEU A 67 4.57 2.36 -9.28
CA LEU A 67 5.02 1.26 -10.11
C LEU A 67 5.76 0.26 -9.21
N ILE A 68 5.29 -0.98 -9.15
CA ILE A 68 6.05 -2.11 -8.62
C ILE A 68 6.92 -2.61 -9.76
N CYS A 69 8.21 -2.70 -9.54
CA CYS A 69 9.16 -3.10 -10.57
C CYS A 69 10.43 -3.71 -9.96
N GLN A 70 11.22 -4.34 -10.82
CA GLN A 70 12.55 -4.83 -10.50
C GLN A 70 13.57 -4.10 -11.37
N PHE A 71 14.66 -3.61 -10.77
CA PHE A 71 15.76 -3.03 -11.53
C PHE A 71 16.53 -4.14 -12.24
N ASP A 72 17.03 -3.86 -13.45
CA ASP A 72 17.95 -4.78 -14.13
C ASP A 72 19.18 -5.05 -13.23
N HIS A 73 19.59 -6.30 -13.17
CA HIS A 73 20.70 -6.80 -12.36
C HIS A 73 20.49 -6.78 -10.81
N PHE A 74 19.26 -6.60 -10.35
CA PHE A 74 18.92 -6.70 -8.94
C PHE A 74 17.72 -7.65 -8.75
N ASP A 75 17.77 -8.47 -7.70
CA ASP A 75 16.71 -9.46 -7.43
C ASP A 75 15.55 -8.88 -6.61
N ASN A 76 15.77 -7.75 -5.96
CA ASN A 76 14.73 -7.16 -5.11
C ASN A 76 13.68 -6.41 -5.92
N VAL A 77 12.43 -6.65 -5.58
CA VAL A 77 11.28 -5.90 -6.08
C VAL A 77 11.10 -4.62 -5.23
N VAL A 78 10.87 -3.52 -5.90
CA VAL A 78 10.67 -2.20 -5.29
C VAL A 78 9.41 -1.53 -5.81
N HIS A 79 8.92 -0.50 -5.10
CA HIS A 79 7.84 0.35 -5.58
C HIS A 79 8.31 1.81 -5.72
N LEU A 80 8.07 2.37 -6.89
CA LEU A 80 8.49 3.72 -7.27
C LEU A 80 7.27 4.62 -7.48
N ALA A 81 7.22 5.75 -6.77
CA ALA A 81 6.11 6.68 -6.90
C ALA A 81 6.12 7.38 -8.27
N LEU A 82 5.04 7.28 -9.06
CA LEU A 82 4.98 7.79 -10.44
C LEU A 82 5.24 9.29 -10.56
N HIS A 83 4.82 10.08 -9.60
CA HIS A 83 5.03 11.54 -9.62
C HIS A 83 6.51 11.98 -9.50
N ARG A 84 7.41 11.02 -9.20
CA ARG A 84 8.86 11.26 -9.13
C ARG A 84 9.61 10.87 -10.39
N PHE A 85 8.90 10.33 -11.38
CA PHE A 85 9.49 10.03 -12.68
C PHE A 85 9.69 11.33 -13.48
N LYS A 86 10.89 11.52 -14.01
CA LYS A 86 11.23 12.60 -14.95
C LYS A 86 11.02 12.13 -16.38
N LYS A 87 11.40 10.87 -16.66
CA LYS A 87 11.22 10.19 -17.94
C LYS A 87 10.80 8.74 -17.76
N ALA A 88 10.05 8.25 -18.72
CA ALA A 88 9.71 6.85 -18.87
C ALA A 88 9.56 6.55 -20.37
N GLU A 89 10.26 5.52 -20.84
CA GLU A 89 10.27 5.12 -22.26
C GLU A 89 10.22 3.60 -22.33
N VAL A 90 9.24 3.06 -23.07
CA VAL A 90 9.12 1.62 -23.32
C VAL A 90 10.29 1.17 -24.19
N THR A 91 10.91 0.06 -23.84
CA THR A 91 12.00 -0.54 -24.62
C THR A 91 11.47 -1.67 -25.50
N SER A 92 12.32 -2.18 -26.40
CA SER A 92 12.00 -3.39 -27.18
C SER A 92 12.27 -4.70 -26.43
N PHE A 93 12.89 -4.63 -25.24
CA PHE A 93 13.25 -5.82 -24.46
C PHE A 93 12.08 -6.30 -23.62
N ASP A 94 11.94 -7.62 -23.52
CA ASP A 94 10.93 -8.23 -22.68
C ASP A 94 11.22 -7.99 -21.19
N ALA A 95 10.17 -7.69 -20.43
CA ALA A 95 10.26 -7.55 -18.99
C ALA A 95 10.49 -8.92 -18.35
N HIS A 96 11.33 -8.95 -17.33
CA HIS A 96 11.46 -10.12 -16.46
C HIS A 96 10.42 -10.04 -15.35
N ARG A 97 9.64 -11.12 -15.18
CA ARG A 97 8.74 -11.29 -14.05
C ARG A 97 9.27 -12.44 -13.20
N PRO A 98 9.66 -12.20 -11.93
CA PRO A 98 10.05 -13.27 -11.02
C PRO A 98 8.93 -14.31 -10.90
N GLU A 99 9.26 -15.60 -10.93
CA GLU A 99 8.26 -16.69 -10.86
C GLU A 99 7.46 -16.69 -9.56
N ASP A 100 8.08 -16.26 -8.47
CA ASP A 100 7.51 -16.15 -7.13
C ASP A 100 6.80 -14.81 -6.86
N PHE A 101 6.77 -13.88 -7.84
CA PHE A 101 6.11 -12.61 -7.64
C PHE A 101 4.58 -12.75 -7.70
N ASP A 102 3.96 -12.56 -6.54
CA ASP A 102 2.51 -12.39 -6.40
C ASP A 102 2.18 -11.00 -5.87
N LEU A 103 1.30 -10.28 -6.57
CA LEU A 103 0.95 -8.91 -6.23
C LEU A 103 0.23 -8.81 -4.88
N GLN A 104 -0.64 -9.76 -4.57
CA GLN A 104 -1.41 -9.73 -3.33
C GLN A 104 -0.49 -9.99 -2.13
N SER A 105 0.39 -10.97 -2.24
CA SER A 105 1.42 -11.23 -1.24
C SER A 105 2.33 -10.02 -1.05
N TYR A 106 2.80 -9.39 -2.14
CA TYR A 106 3.64 -8.19 -2.07
C TYR A 106 2.95 -7.03 -1.34
N ILE A 107 1.65 -6.80 -1.58
CA ILE A 107 0.87 -5.78 -0.89
C ILE A 107 0.67 -6.17 0.57
N HIS A 108 0.35 -7.44 0.83
CA HIS A 108 0.12 -7.96 2.18
C HIS A 108 1.39 -7.95 3.02
N ASP A 109 2.54 -8.26 2.41
CA ASP A 109 3.86 -8.32 3.05
C ASP A 109 4.50 -6.95 3.33
N ARG A 110 3.69 -5.81 3.32
CA ARG A 110 4.06 -4.57 4.04
C ARG A 110 4.59 -3.40 3.27
N HIS A 111 4.82 -3.56 2.00
CA HIS A 111 5.51 -2.52 1.23
C HIS A 111 4.78 -1.17 1.24
N PHE A 112 3.48 -1.15 1.63
CA PHE A 112 2.65 0.05 1.66
C PHE A 112 2.17 0.47 3.06
N ASN A 113 2.46 -0.30 4.12
CA ASN A 113 1.90 -0.07 5.46
C ASN A 113 2.79 0.71 6.40
N TYR A 114 3.97 1.19 5.94
CA TYR A 114 4.98 1.83 6.79
C TYR A 114 5.39 0.95 7.99
N SER A 115 5.37 -0.37 7.80
CA SER A 115 5.72 -1.38 8.79
C SER A 115 7.22 -1.69 8.73
N ASN A 116 7.80 -2.03 9.88
CA ASN A 116 9.14 -2.63 9.97
C ASN A 116 9.14 -4.13 9.64
N GLY A 117 7.96 -4.68 9.53
CA GLY A 117 7.81 -6.04 9.09
C GLY A 117 7.54 -7.07 10.15
N GLU A 118 7.51 -6.71 11.37
CA GLU A 118 7.27 -7.64 12.47
C GLU A 118 5.78 -7.91 12.64
N TRP A 119 5.43 -9.19 12.79
CA TRP A 119 4.12 -9.60 13.22
C TRP A 119 4.08 -9.60 14.74
N VAL A 120 3.04 -9.00 15.30
CA VAL A 120 2.82 -8.94 16.73
C VAL A 120 1.46 -9.53 17.06
N HIS A 121 1.40 -10.25 18.18
CA HIS A 121 0.13 -10.59 18.80
C HIS A 121 -0.37 -9.37 19.58
N TRP A 122 -1.32 -8.66 18.99
CA TRP A 122 -1.81 -7.40 19.52
C TRP A 122 -3.07 -7.60 20.34
N ILE A 123 -3.06 -7.01 21.54
CA ILE A 123 -4.17 -7.06 22.48
C ILE A 123 -4.60 -5.63 22.79
N LEU A 124 -5.89 -5.36 22.68
CA LEU A 124 -6.49 -4.08 23.01
C LEU A 124 -7.74 -4.28 23.88
N GLU A 125 -7.84 -3.46 24.95
CA GLU A 125 -9.04 -3.37 25.78
C GLU A 125 -9.70 -2.01 25.61
N PHE A 126 -11.02 -2.00 25.42
CA PHE A 126 -11.80 -0.77 25.22
C PHE A 126 -13.26 -0.95 25.64
N LYS A 127 -14.01 0.16 25.77
CA LYS A 127 -15.38 0.16 26.28
C LYS A 127 -16.44 0.51 25.21
N SER A 128 -16.01 0.98 24.04
CA SER A 128 -16.92 1.46 22.99
C SER A 128 -17.64 0.31 22.29
N ASP A 129 -18.95 0.18 22.50
CA ASP A 129 -19.78 -0.77 21.75
C ASP A 129 -19.82 -0.45 20.25
N VAL A 130 -19.67 0.82 19.86
CA VAL A 130 -19.59 1.24 18.46
C VAL A 130 -18.31 0.73 17.80
N THR A 131 -17.19 0.86 18.48
CA THR A 131 -15.90 0.33 17.99
C THR A 131 -15.95 -1.20 17.86
N ALA A 132 -16.54 -1.89 18.85
CA ALA A 132 -16.71 -3.33 18.82
C ALA A 132 -17.54 -3.77 17.60
N LYS A 133 -18.68 -3.13 17.38
CA LYS A 133 -19.54 -3.42 16.23
C LYS A 133 -18.85 -3.20 14.89
N ASN A 134 -18.09 -2.11 14.76
CA ASN A 134 -17.29 -1.87 13.56
C ASN A 134 -16.25 -2.98 13.31
N LEU A 135 -15.60 -3.47 14.37
CA LEU A 135 -14.62 -4.55 14.29
C LEU A 135 -15.27 -5.92 13.99
N GLU A 136 -16.52 -6.14 14.40
CA GLU A 136 -17.29 -7.33 14.01
C GLU A 136 -17.68 -7.28 12.54
N GLU A 137 -18.11 -6.12 12.03
CA GLU A 137 -18.52 -5.93 10.63
C GLU A 137 -17.32 -5.90 9.66
N THR A 138 -16.19 -5.37 10.11
CA THR A 138 -14.96 -5.20 9.31
C THR A 138 -13.71 -5.57 10.12
N PRO A 139 -13.46 -6.88 10.32
CA PRO A 139 -12.31 -7.34 11.10
C PRO A 139 -10.98 -7.02 10.40
N PHE A 140 -9.92 -6.87 11.17
CA PHE A 140 -8.56 -6.69 10.64
C PHE A 140 -8.12 -7.87 9.76
N ASN A 141 -8.37 -9.09 10.21
CA ASN A 141 -8.10 -10.33 9.48
C ASN A 141 -8.78 -11.53 10.17
N THR A 142 -8.53 -12.72 9.67
CA THR A 142 -9.15 -13.97 10.16
C THR A 142 -8.64 -14.44 11.53
N SER A 143 -7.54 -13.88 12.06
CA SER A 143 -7.05 -14.20 13.41
C SER A 143 -7.75 -13.41 14.50
N GLN A 144 -8.52 -12.38 14.13
CA GLN A 144 -9.20 -11.52 15.09
C GLN A 144 -10.16 -12.28 15.98
N LYS A 145 -10.03 -12.06 17.28
CA LYS A 145 -10.97 -12.49 18.30
C LYS A 145 -11.44 -11.30 19.10
N LEU A 146 -12.76 -11.15 19.21
CA LEU A 146 -13.37 -10.06 19.95
C LEU A 146 -14.32 -10.67 21.01
N THR A 147 -14.08 -10.38 22.28
CA THR A 147 -14.89 -10.90 23.38
C THR A 147 -15.30 -9.80 24.34
N ARG A 148 -16.51 -9.89 24.90
CA ARG A 148 -16.98 -8.97 25.92
C ARG A 148 -16.77 -9.57 27.29
N LYS A 149 -16.08 -8.86 28.19
CA LYS A 149 -15.85 -9.24 29.57
C LYS A 149 -17.10 -8.96 30.45
N GLU A 150 -17.13 -9.57 31.62
CA GLU A 150 -18.23 -9.37 32.61
C GLU A 150 -18.36 -7.93 33.10
N ASP A 151 -17.24 -7.17 33.10
CA ASP A 151 -17.22 -5.76 33.47
C ASP A 151 -17.66 -4.80 32.35
N GLY A 152 -18.07 -5.36 31.21
CA GLY A 152 -18.50 -4.61 30.01
C GLY A 152 -17.37 -4.15 29.11
N THR A 153 -16.11 -4.44 29.46
CA THR A 153 -14.94 -4.13 28.62
C THR A 153 -14.85 -5.12 27.45
N TRP A 154 -14.55 -4.61 26.27
CA TRP A 154 -14.20 -5.42 25.10
C TRP A 154 -12.72 -5.77 25.12
N HIS A 155 -12.43 -7.01 24.78
CA HIS A 155 -11.09 -7.55 24.65
C HIS A 155 -10.90 -8.03 23.21
N LEU A 156 -9.98 -7.39 22.50
CA LEU A 156 -9.58 -7.69 21.13
C LEU A 156 -8.21 -8.36 21.16
N GLU A 157 -8.11 -9.50 20.48
CA GLU A 157 -6.84 -10.16 20.16
C GLU A 157 -6.73 -10.32 18.66
N VAL A 158 -5.57 -10.01 18.09
CA VAL A 158 -5.31 -10.20 16.66
C VAL A 158 -3.82 -10.27 16.37
N ASP A 159 -3.42 -11.16 15.46
CA ASP A 159 -2.08 -11.16 14.91
C ASP A 159 -2.02 -10.18 13.74
N ILE A 160 -1.25 -9.12 13.91
CA ILE A 160 -1.19 -8.01 12.94
C ILE A 160 0.24 -7.51 12.80
N GLN A 161 0.54 -6.87 11.69
CA GLN A 161 1.84 -6.24 11.51
C GLN A 161 1.94 -4.95 12.31
N ASP A 162 3.02 -4.82 13.06
CA ASP A 162 3.38 -3.55 13.70
C ASP A 162 3.63 -2.48 12.63
N SER A 163 2.85 -1.40 12.68
CA SER A 163 2.89 -0.36 11.66
C SER A 163 2.40 0.97 12.20
N ARG A 164 2.88 2.06 11.57
CA ARG A 164 2.37 3.41 11.87
C ARG A 164 0.88 3.58 11.56
N MET A 165 0.33 2.74 10.67
CA MET A 165 -1.11 2.74 10.39
C MET A 165 -1.89 2.21 11.58
N LEU A 166 -1.37 1.19 12.26
CA LEU A 166 -1.95 0.67 13.51
C LEU A 166 -1.92 1.72 14.62
N ASP A 167 -0.79 2.40 14.80
CA ASP A 167 -0.67 3.53 15.75
C ASP A 167 -1.69 4.63 15.45
N GLY A 168 -1.84 4.98 14.18
CA GLY A 168 -2.81 5.96 13.71
C GLY A 168 -4.25 5.53 13.97
N TRP A 169 -4.56 4.25 13.77
CA TRP A 169 -5.88 3.69 14.05
C TRP A 169 -6.20 3.78 15.55
N VAL A 170 -5.28 3.34 16.41
CA VAL A 170 -5.44 3.45 17.87
C VAL A 170 -5.65 4.90 18.32
N ALA A 171 -4.85 5.82 17.77
CA ALA A 171 -4.96 7.25 18.09
C ALA A 171 -6.32 7.84 17.70
N MET A 172 -6.91 7.38 16.61
CA MET A 172 -8.22 7.83 16.13
C MET A 172 -9.36 7.42 17.08
N TRP A 173 -9.26 6.23 17.68
CA TRP A 173 -10.27 5.68 18.59
C TRP A 173 -9.98 5.93 20.07
N LYS A 174 -8.86 6.55 20.41
CA LYS A 174 -8.44 6.79 21.80
C LYS A 174 -9.41 7.65 22.60
N ASN A 175 -10.19 8.51 21.96
CA ASN A 175 -11.19 9.33 22.60
C ASN A 175 -12.52 8.59 22.85
N ASP A 176 -12.75 7.46 22.18
CA ASP A 176 -13.94 6.62 22.37
C ASP A 176 -13.69 5.52 23.44
N ALA A 177 -12.45 5.42 23.92
CA ALA A 177 -12.01 4.46 24.95
C ALA A 177 -12.11 5.02 26.39
N GLN A 178 -12.93 6.06 26.62
CA GLN A 178 -13.23 6.59 27.97
C GLN A 178 -14.51 6.02 28.53
#